data_53de18ea990193e57b82eca267ef7b31
#
_entry.id   53de18ea990193e57b82eca267ef7b31
#
_cell.length_a   1.000
_cell.length_b   1.000
_cell.length_c   1.000
_cell.angle_alpha   90.00
_cell.angle_beta   90.00
_cell.angle_gamma   90.00
#
_symmetry.space_group_name_H-M   'P 1'
#
loop_
_entity.id
_entity.type
_entity.pdbx_description
1 polymer ?
#
loop_
_entity_poly.entity_id
_entity_poly.type
_entity_poly.pdbx_seq_one_letter_code
_entity_poly.pdbx_strand_id
1 'polypeptide(L)'
;MHFYEELVMQTQRVYSQYAGIYAAGGTPYVRTDKPPLPYPEQIARLVREIREADCVVVGGASGLSAAGGGDFYYADNASYRKYFGKYAEKYHFKGAFDGMMHHWDTREEFWGYLATFLHTTQTAPLRAPYIDLQALLQGKDFFILTTNQDTQFVKLYPEEKVAEIQGDHRFFQCAACCTDDTWDAVQPVAEMVRAMGPRMAVPTGMIPRCPHCGGEAFPWVRGYGNFLEGKKYEAQYEKISRYVLSHKEKKVLFFELGVGRLTPMFIQEPVWHLTLAFPHARYIAVNRQYNFLPKELEEKGMVIVEDIAKVLRDARAQAGKGGNTA
;
A
#
# COMPACT_ATOMS: atom_id res chain seq x y z
N MET A 1 -14.58 13.73 10.45
CA MET A 1 -14.45 13.09 9.11
C MET A 1 -13.67 14.04 8.21
N HIS A 2 -12.70 13.54 7.49
CA HIS A 2 -11.80 14.33 6.64
C HIS A 2 -12.20 14.21 5.16
N PHE A 3 -11.87 15.19 4.33
CA PHE A 3 -12.29 15.25 2.92
C PHE A 3 -11.96 13.98 2.12
N TYR A 4 -10.72 13.45 2.25
CA TYR A 4 -10.35 12.23 1.56
C TYR A 4 -11.07 10.99 2.11
N GLU A 5 -11.36 10.97 3.39
CA GLU A 5 -12.15 9.91 4.03
C GLU A 5 -13.58 9.87 3.50
N GLU A 6 -14.20 11.03 3.30
CA GLU A 6 -15.53 11.11 2.67
C GLU A 6 -15.53 10.53 1.26
N LEU A 7 -14.50 10.81 0.46
CA LEU A 7 -14.34 10.20 -0.88
C LEU A 7 -14.21 8.68 -0.79
N VAL A 8 -13.40 8.18 0.13
CA VAL A 8 -13.26 6.73 0.35
C VAL A 8 -14.59 6.10 0.76
N MET A 9 -15.36 6.74 1.65
CA MET A 9 -16.68 6.25 2.03
C MET A 9 -17.67 6.24 0.86
N GLN A 10 -17.64 7.24 0.00
CA GLN A 10 -18.47 7.29 -1.20
C GLN A 10 -18.12 6.14 -2.15
N THR A 11 -16.85 5.92 -2.43
CA THR A 11 -16.38 4.84 -3.31
C THR A 11 -16.62 3.45 -2.69
N GLN A 12 -16.53 3.29 -1.38
CA GLN A 12 -16.94 2.07 -0.68
C GLN A 12 -18.43 1.76 -0.83
N ARG A 13 -19.29 2.78 -0.81
CA ARG A 13 -20.73 2.59 -1.07
C ARG A 13 -20.99 2.11 -2.50
N VAL A 14 -20.31 2.71 -3.49
CA VAL A 14 -20.36 2.27 -4.89
C VAL A 14 -19.86 0.82 -4.99
N TYR A 15 -18.70 0.51 -4.40
CA TYR A 15 -18.17 -0.85 -4.37
C TYR A 15 -19.16 -1.86 -3.79
N SER A 16 -19.79 -1.53 -2.67
CA SER A 16 -20.78 -2.40 -2.01
C SER A 16 -22.03 -2.60 -2.88
N GLN A 17 -22.50 -1.54 -3.56
CA GLN A 17 -23.65 -1.61 -4.47
C GLN A 17 -23.37 -2.51 -5.69
N TYR A 18 -22.14 -2.53 -6.17
CA TYR A 18 -21.74 -3.29 -7.37
C TYR A 18 -20.81 -4.47 -7.03
N ALA A 19 -20.85 -4.99 -5.79
CA ALA A 19 -19.96 -6.04 -5.31
C ALA A 19 -19.91 -7.28 -6.21
N GLY A 20 -21.04 -7.70 -6.79
CA GLY A 20 -21.10 -8.83 -7.73
C GLY A 20 -20.30 -8.56 -9.02
N ILE A 21 -20.31 -7.34 -9.53
CA ILE A 21 -19.55 -6.94 -10.72
C ILE A 21 -18.05 -6.98 -10.40
N TYR A 22 -17.64 -6.40 -9.27
CA TYR A 22 -16.24 -6.41 -8.84
C TYR A 22 -15.74 -7.84 -8.57
N ALA A 23 -16.54 -8.69 -7.93
CA ALA A 23 -16.21 -10.09 -7.68
C ALA A 23 -16.04 -10.90 -8.99
N ALA A 24 -16.81 -10.56 -10.03
CA ALA A 24 -16.66 -11.14 -11.36
C ALA A 24 -15.49 -10.54 -12.18
N GLY A 25 -14.69 -9.67 -11.57
CA GLY A 25 -13.56 -9.00 -12.22
C GLY A 25 -13.95 -7.81 -13.11
N GLY A 26 -15.21 -7.36 -13.05
CA GLY A 26 -15.74 -6.16 -13.73
C GLY A 26 -15.59 -4.88 -12.91
N THR A 27 -16.19 -3.82 -13.38
CA THR A 27 -16.32 -2.51 -12.73
C THR A 27 -17.56 -1.81 -13.28
N PRO A 28 -18.25 -0.94 -12.52
CA PRO A 28 -19.40 -0.18 -13.03
C PRO A 28 -19.01 0.97 -13.96
N TYR A 29 -17.74 1.29 -14.07
CA TYR A 29 -17.27 2.38 -14.92
C TYR A 29 -17.12 1.95 -16.38
N VAL A 30 -17.33 2.89 -17.31
CA VAL A 30 -17.10 2.67 -18.73
C VAL A 30 -15.63 2.87 -19.05
N ARG A 31 -15.04 1.92 -19.74
CA ARG A 31 -13.63 1.98 -20.14
C ARG A 31 -13.45 2.87 -21.37
N THR A 32 -12.32 3.60 -21.46
CA THR A 32 -11.92 4.31 -22.67
C THR A 32 -11.65 3.32 -23.82
N ASP A 33 -12.03 3.75 -25.04
CA ASP A 33 -11.73 3.02 -26.28
C ASP A 33 -10.40 3.44 -26.91
N LYS A 34 -9.71 4.48 -26.34
CA LYS A 34 -8.43 4.94 -26.88
C LYS A 34 -7.38 3.85 -26.75
N PRO A 35 -6.66 3.54 -27.84
CA PRO A 35 -5.55 2.59 -27.77
C PRO A 35 -4.42 3.16 -26.90
N PRO A 36 -3.69 2.30 -26.16
CA PRO A 36 -2.54 2.74 -25.40
C PRO A 36 -1.43 3.23 -26.35
N LEU A 37 -0.65 4.22 -25.89
CA LEU A 37 0.56 4.64 -26.56
C LEU A 37 1.61 3.51 -26.58
N PRO A 38 2.55 3.51 -27.53
CA PRO A 38 3.73 2.64 -27.47
C PRO A 38 4.52 2.84 -26.16
N TYR A 39 5.09 1.77 -25.60
CA TYR A 39 5.75 1.81 -24.30
C TYR A 39 6.81 2.93 -24.14
N PRO A 40 7.71 3.17 -25.14
CA PRO A 40 8.68 4.27 -25.01
C PRO A 40 8.00 5.66 -24.88
N GLU A 41 6.88 5.86 -25.56
CA GLU A 41 6.10 7.10 -25.48
C GLU A 41 5.36 7.22 -24.13
N GLN A 42 4.90 6.08 -23.57
CA GLN A 42 4.33 6.06 -22.22
C GLN A 42 5.37 6.51 -21.18
N ILE A 43 6.60 6.00 -21.26
CA ILE A 43 7.68 6.40 -20.34
C ILE A 43 8.05 7.88 -20.55
N ALA A 44 8.15 8.34 -21.80
CA ALA A 44 8.41 9.74 -22.09
C ALA A 44 7.32 10.66 -21.52
N ARG A 45 6.05 10.26 -21.66
CA ARG A 45 4.90 10.98 -21.06
C ARG A 45 4.97 10.97 -19.53
N LEU A 46 5.23 9.83 -18.91
CA LEU A 46 5.37 9.72 -17.44
C LEU A 46 6.44 10.69 -16.92
N VAL A 47 7.63 10.67 -17.49
CA VAL A 47 8.75 11.55 -17.08
C VAL A 47 8.38 13.03 -17.28
N ARG A 48 7.73 13.37 -18.39
CA ARG A 48 7.26 14.73 -18.65
C ARG A 48 6.21 15.17 -17.62
N GLU A 49 5.19 14.37 -17.36
CA GLU A 49 4.14 14.70 -16.39
C GLU A 49 4.70 14.86 -14.98
N ILE A 50 5.64 14.01 -14.54
CA ILE A 50 6.34 14.20 -13.26
C ILE A 50 7.11 15.52 -13.25
N ARG A 51 7.83 15.84 -14.33
CA ARG A 51 8.62 17.07 -14.42
C ARG A 51 7.75 18.33 -14.39
N GLU A 52 6.63 18.34 -15.11
CA GLU A 52 5.74 19.48 -15.27
C GLU A 52 4.74 19.66 -14.12
N ALA A 53 4.53 18.63 -13.30
CA ALA A 53 3.67 18.71 -12.13
C ALA A 53 4.24 19.67 -11.09
N ASP A 54 3.36 20.49 -10.51
CA ASP A 54 3.68 21.30 -9.32
C ASP A 54 3.83 20.39 -8.08
N CYS A 55 3.04 19.32 -8.03
CA CYS A 55 3.12 18.31 -6.99
C CYS A 55 2.69 16.91 -7.49
N VAL A 56 3.17 15.87 -6.82
CA VAL A 56 2.86 14.46 -7.13
C VAL A 56 2.23 13.79 -5.93
N VAL A 57 1.03 13.24 -6.10
CA VAL A 57 0.41 12.34 -5.11
C VAL A 57 0.61 10.91 -5.58
N VAL A 58 1.44 10.17 -4.87
CA VAL A 58 1.68 8.75 -5.16
C VAL A 58 0.69 7.89 -4.43
N GLY A 59 -0.07 7.08 -5.16
CA GLY A 59 -0.94 6.04 -4.62
C GLY A 59 -0.26 4.68 -4.67
N GLY A 60 0.30 4.20 -3.55
CA GLY A 60 1.02 2.92 -3.48
C GLY A 60 0.19 1.78 -2.90
N ALA A 61 0.09 0.64 -3.61
CA ALA A 61 -0.63 -0.53 -3.16
C ALA A 61 0.16 -1.83 -3.36
N SER A 62 -0.44 -2.98 -3.07
CA SER A 62 0.20 -4.30 -3.01
C SER A 62 1.00 -4.70 -4.26
N GLY A 63 0.60 -4.22 -5.44
CA GLY A 63 1.35 -4.44 -6.68
C GLY A 63 2.74 -3.81 -6.68
N LEU A 64 2.94 -2.68 -5.99
CA LEU A 64 4.26 -2.07 -5.81
C LEU A 64 5.13 -2.93 -4.88
N SER A 65 4.58 -3.44 -3.79
CA SER A 65 5.29 -4.39 -2.91
C SER A 65 5.69 -5.65 -3.66
N ALA A 66 4.78 -6.21 -4.48
CA ALA A 66 5.05 -7.40 -5.29
C ALA A 66 6.18 -7.16 -6.30
N ALA A 67 6.18 -6.03 -7.01
CA ALA A 67 7.24 -5.65 -7.95
C ALA A 67 8.61 -5.51 -7.26
N GLY A 68 8.64 -5.22 -5.97
CA GLY A 68 9.83 -5.18 -5.14
C GLY A 68 10.25 -6.53 -4.54
N GLY A 69 9.62 -7.65 -4.93
CA GLY A 69 9.86 -8.96 -4.34
C GLY A 69 9.11 -9.21 -3.03
N GLY A 70 8.08 -8.39 -2.73
CA GLY A 70 7.15 -8.59 -1.63
C GLY A 70 5.94 -9.43 -2.01
N ASP A 71 6.04 -10.27 -3.02
CA ASP A 71 5.00 -11.14 -3.54
C ASP A 71 4.79 -12.43 -2.72
N PHE A 72 5.57 -12.61 -1.65
CA PHE A 72 5.47 -13.78 -0.74
C PHE A 72 4.12 -13.92 -0.04
N TYR A 73 3.29 -12.89 -0.10
CA TYR A 73 1.96 -12.93 0.52
C TYR A 73 1.04 -13.99 -0.10
N TYR A 74 1.10 -14.16 -1.45
CA TYR A 74 0.10 -14.90 -2.22
C TYR A 74 0.62 -16.16 -2.89
N ALA A 75 1.94 -16.36 -2.94
CA ALA A 75 2.52 -17.45 -3.71
C ALA A 75 3.73 -18.08 -3.02
N ASP A 76 3.88 -19.39 -3.22
CA ASP A 76 5.06 -20.14 -2.83
C ASP A 76 6.20 -19.86 -3.82
N ASN A 77 7.00 -18.88 -3.48
CA ASN A 77 8.16 -18.44 -4.27
C ASN A 77 9.42 -18.36 -3.40
N ALA A 78 10.53 -17.96 -3.99
CA ALA A 78 11.81 -17.86 -3.29
C ALA A 78 11.77 -16.95 -2.06
N SER A 79 11.06 -15.80 -2.14
CA SER A 79 10.87 -14.88 -1.01
C SER A 79 10.06 -15.55 0.11
N TYR A 80 8.97 -16.22 -0.26
CA TYR A 80 8.15 -16.97 0.70
C TYR A 80 8.96 -18.06 1.39
N ARG A 81 9.66 -18.90 0.63
CA ARG A 81 10.49 -19.97 1.17
C ARG A 81 11.60 -19.47 2.09
N LYS A 82 12.19 -18.32 1.77
CA LYS A 82 13.21 -17.69 2.62
C LYS A 82 12.70 -17.34 4.02
N TYR A 83 11.50 -16.79 4.14
CA TYR A 83 10.98 -16.29 5.41
C TYR A 83 10.03 -17.28 6.10
N PHE A 84 9.29 -18.07 5.33
CA PHE A 84 8.21 -18.93 5.81
C PHE A 84 8.41 -20.41 5.48
N GLY A 85 9.60 -20.83 5.00
CA GLY A 85 9.87 -22.20 4.58
C GLY A 85 9.50 -23.25 5.61
N LYS A 86 9.80 -23.01 6.91
CA LYS A 86 9.43 -23.92 8.02
C LYS A 86 7.92 -24.10 8.16
N TYR A 87 7.14 -23.03 7.92
CA TYR A 87 5.68 -23.08 7.95
C TYR A 87 5.13 -23.78 6.71
N ALA A 88 5.74 -23.53 5.54
CA ALA A 88 5.40 -24.25 4.31
C ALA A 88 5.60 -25.76 4.46
N GLU A 89 6.69 -26.19 5.06
CA GLU A 89 7.00 -27.60 5.30
C GLU A 89 6.03 -28.24 6.31
N LYS A 90 5.75 -27.56 7.44
CA LYS A 90 4.92 -28.12 8.51
C LYS A 90 3.43 -28.07 8.20
N TYR A 91 2.93 -26.99 7.60
CA TYR A 91 1.50 -26.71 7.43
C TYR A 91 1.04 -26.71 5.96
N HIS A 92 1.98 -26.92 5.01
CA HIS A 92 1.70 -26.94 3.57
C HIS A 92 1.13 -25.63 3.01
N PHE A 93 1.46 -24.51 3.65
CA PHE A 93 1.06 -23.17 3.18
C PHE A 93 1.72 -22.83 1.84
N LYS A 94 0.97 -22.16 0.98
CA LYS A 94 1.39 -21.74 -0.37
C LYS A 94 1.70 -20.24 -0.47
N GLY A 95 1.47 -19.51 0.61
CA GLY A 95 1.75 -18.09 0.74
C GLY A 95 1.59 -17.64 2.19
N ALA A 96 2.07 -16.45 2.51
CA ALA A 96 2.03 -15.97 3.88
C ALA A 96 0.61 -15.70 4.39
N PHE A 97 -0.37 -15.45 3.50
CA PHE A 97 -1.76 -15.30 3.94
C PHE A 97 -2.42 -16.59 4.40
N ASP A 98 -1.94 -17.76 3.97
CA ASP A 98 -2.52 -19.04 4.43
C ASP A 98 -2.43 -19.17 5.94
N GLY A 99 -1.32 -18.75 6.55
CA GLY A 99 -1.17 -18.77 7.99
C GLY A 99 -2.05 -17.78 8.74
N MET A 100 -2.48 -16.69 8.09
CA MET A 100 -3.46 -15.75 8.66
C MET A 100 -4.86 -16.37 8.73
N MET A 101 -5.17 -17.27 7.80
CA MET A 101 -6.46 -17.94 7.71
C MET A 101 -6.46 -19.31 8.37
N HIS A 102 -5.29 -19.78 8.84
CA HIS A 102 -5.14 -21.09 9.47
C HIS A 102 -5.77 -21.13 10.86
N HIS A 103 -6.42 -22.25 11.17
CA HIS A 103 -6.86 -22.53 12.53
C HIS A 103 -5.69 -23.07 13.37
N TRP A 104 -5.17 -22.24 14.26
CA TRP A 104 -4.03 -22.57 15.10
C TRP A 104 -4.48 -23.30 16.38
N ASP A 105 -3.76 -24.35 16.77
CA ASP A 105 -4.08 -25.14 17.98
C ASP A 105 -3.88 -24.32 19.27
N THR A 106 -2.90 -23.40 19.27
CA THR A 106 -2.58 -22.54 20.42
C THR A 106 -2.35 -21.08 20.00
N ARG A 107 -2.55 -20.16 20.96
CA ARG A 107 -2.24 -18.75 20.75
C ARG A 107 -0.74 -18.50 20.56
N GLU A 108 0.08 -19.32 21.21
CA GLU A 108 1.54 -19.29 21.11
C GLU A 108 2.02 -19.61 19.69
N GLU A 109 1.42 -20.59 19.02
CA GLU A 109 1.73 -20.93 17.62
C GLU A 109 1.22 -19.84 16.67
N PHE A 110 0.00 -19.32 16.87
CA PHE A 110 -0.51 -18.19 16.11
C PHE A 110 0.42 -16.98 16.20
N TRP A 111 0.82 -16.61 17.41
CA TRP A 111 1.74 -15.48 17.60
C TRP A 111 3.15 -15.79 17.10
N GLY A 112 3.57 -17.04 17.08
CA GLY A 112 4.79 -17.45 16.42
C GLY A 112 4.77 -17.13 14.94
N TYR A 113 3.68 -17.48 14.28
CA TYR A 113 3.46 -17.14 12.87
C TYR A 113 3.34 -15.62 12.65
N LEU A 114 2.48 -14.96 13.40
CA LEU A 114 2.24 -13.52 13.28
C LEU A 114 3.50 -12.70 13.55
N ALA A 115 4.28 -13.05 14.60
CA ALA A 115 5.55 -12.40 14.89
C ALA A 115 6.56 -12.58 13.74
N THR A 116 6.63 -13.77 13.13
CA THR A 116 7.47 -14.00 11.94
C THR A 116 7.04 -13.11 10.78
N PHE A 117 5.74 -12.99 10.55
CA PHE A 117 5.18 -12.16 9.49
C PHE A 117 5.50 -10.67 9.71
N LEU A 118 5.21 -10.15 10.88
CA LEU A 118 5.49 -8.75 11.24
C LEU A 118 6.99 -8.44 11.18
N HIS A 119 7.82 -9.31 11.74
CA HIS A 119 9.28 -9.15 11.71
C HIS A 119 9.82 -9.11 10.28
N THR A 120 9.30 -9.96 9.39
CA THR A 120 9.69 -9.99 7.98
C THR A 120 9.41 -8.65 7.29
N THR A 121 8.24 -8.06 7.53
CA THR A 121 7.89 -6.76 6.94
C THR A 121 8.65 -5.59 7.58
N GLN A 122 8.82 -5.61 8.89
CA GLN A 122 9.54 -4.57 9.65
C GLN A 122 11.04 -4.52 9.29
N THR A 123 11.66 -5.69 9.07
CA THR A 123 13.11 -5.81 8.81
C THR A 123 13.48 -5.95 7.33
N ALA A 124 12.50 -6.06 6.44
CA ALA A 124 12.76 -6.15 5.01
C ALA A 124 13.67 -5.00 4.53
N PRO A 125 14.70 -5.26 3.72
CA PRO A 125 15.53 -4.21 3.16
C PRO A 125 14.72 -3.32 2.23
N LEU A 126 15.23 -2.11 1.98
CA LEU A 126 14.65 -1.23 0.97
C LEU A 126 14.69 -1.90 -0.40
N ARG A 127 13.58 -1.81 -1.12
CA ARG A 127 13.36 -2.47 -2.41
C ARG A 127 13.57 -1.50 -3.55
N ALA A 128 14.16 -1.98 -4.64
CA ALA A 128 14.54 -1.18 -5.79
C ALA A 128 13.43 -0.26 -6.33
N PRO A 129 12.16 -0.70 -6.51
CA PRO A 129 11.11 0.18 -7.02
C PRO A 129 10.86 1.41 -6.13
N TYR A 130 10.98 1.26 -4.81
CA TYR A 130 10.81 2.39 -3.89
C TYR A 130 11.98 3.38 -3.99
N ILE A 131 13.21 2.88 -4.17
CA ILE A 131 14.40 3.71 -4.39
C ILE A 131 14.30 4.46 -5.73
N ASP A 132 13.86 3.77 -6.80
CA ASP A 132 13.67 4.39 -8.11
C ASP A 132 12.58 5.47 -8.08
N LEU A 133 11.48 5.21 -7.37
CA LEU A 133 10.42 6.20 -7.12
C LEU A 133 10.96 7.42 -6.37
N GLN A 134 11.75 7.20 -5.30
CA GLN A 134 12.36 8.30 -4.55
C GLN A 134 13.23 9.19 -5.45
N ALA A 135 14.02 8.58 -6.33
CA ALA A 135 14.86 9.32 -7.28
C ALA A 135 14.02 10.14 -8.29
N LEU A 136 12.87 9.62 -8.74
CA LEU A 136 11.95 10.33 -9.62
C LEU A 136 11.25 11.52 -8.93
N LEU A 137 11.04 11.44 -7.62
CA LEU A 137 10.40 12.50 -6.83
C LEU A 137 11.40 13.53 -6.27
N GLN A 138 12.70 13.36 -6.55
CA GLN A 138 13.71 14.30 -6.06
C GLN A 138 13.45 15.73 -6.53
N GLY A 139 13.42 16.67 -5.59
CA GLY A 139 13.14 18.09 -5.87
C GLY A 139 11.68 18.43 -6.16
N LYS A 140 10.77 17.47 -6.04
CA LYS A 140 9.32 17.69 -6.19
C LYS A 140 8.64 17.86 -4.84
N ASP A 141 7.58 18.65 -4.80
CA ASP A 141 6.58 18.55 -3.75
C ASP A 141 5.77 17.27 -4.01
N PHE A 142 5.64 16.43 -2.99
CA PHE A 142 4.95 15.15 -3.12
C PHE A 142 4.24 14.75 -1.83
N PHE A 143 3.32 13.82 -1.99
CA PHE A 143 2.67 13.12 -0.89
C PHE A 143 2.47 11.64 -1.25
N ILE A 144 2.67 10.76 -0.27
CA ILE A 144 2.46 9.31 -0.42
C ILE A 144 1.17 8.92 0.27
N LEU A 145 0.26 8.32 -0.46
CA LEU A 145 -0.94 7.67 0.04
C LEU A 145 -0.78 6.17 -0.17
N THR A 146 -0.89 5.36 0.88
CA THR A 146 -0.67 3.93 0.73
C THR A 146 -1.64 3.08 1.53
N THR A 147 -1.96 1.92 0.94
CA THR A 147 -2.60 0.79 1.61
C THR A 147 -1.60 -0.31 2.00
N ASN A 148 -0.31 -0.13 1.67
CA ASN A 148 0.74 -1.06 2.05
C ASN A 148 1.12 -0.88 3.51
N GLN A 149 1.35 -1.99 4.18
CA GLN A 149 1.72 -2.07 5.60
C GLN A 149 3.15 -2.58 5.78
N ASP A 150 3.90 -2.69 4.66
CA ASP A 150 5.22 -3.33 4.58
C ASP A 150 6.40 -2.43 5.00
N THR A 151 6.10 -1.27 5.57
CA THR A 151 7.07 -0.30 6.09
C THR A 151 8.04 0.32 5.07
N GLN A 152 7.91 0.03 3.77
CA GLN A 152 8.87 0.49 2.76
C GLN A 152 8.85 2.01 2.59
N PHE A 153 7.67 2.62 2.54
CA PHE A 153 7.55 4.07 2.39
C PHE A 153 8.10 4.84 3.59
N VAL A 154 7.78 4.41 4.81
CA VAL A 154 8.21 5.09 6.04
C VAL A 154 9.70 4.94 6.36
N LYS A 155 10.40 4.04 5.65
CA LYS A 155 11.87 3.94 5.68
C LYS A 155 12.56 4.97 4.78
N LEU A 156 11.84 5.52 3.79
CA LEU A 156 12.40 6.42 2.78
C LEU A 156 11.90 7.86 2.91
N TYR A 157 10.70 8.04 3.42
CA TYR A 157 10.03 9.33 3.44
C TYR A 157 9.65 9.74 4.87
N PRO A 158 9.66 11.03 5.19
CA PRO A 158 9.22 11.52 6.49
C PRO A 158 7.72 11.23 6.70
N GLU A 159 7.34 10.91 7.94
CA GLU A 159 5.97 10.46 8.26
C GLU A 159 4.89 11.50 7.94
N GLU A 160 5.21 12.78 7.97
CA GLU A 160 4.27 13.86 7.59
C GLU A 160 3.94 13.86 6.10
N LYS A 161 4.76 13.21 5.26
CA LYS A 161 4.53 13.03 3.82
C LYS A 161 3.90 11.70 3.45
N VAL A 162 3.59 10.84 4.43
CA VAL A 162 3.02 9.51 4.20
C VAL A 162 1.72 9.34 4.97
N ALA A 163 0.67 8.90 4.28
CA ALA A 163 -0.59 8.47 4.88
C ALA A 163 -0.77 6.95 4.67
N GLU A 164 -0.70 6.20 5.77
CA GLU A 164 -0.89 4.75 5.83
C GLU A 164 -2.33 4.44 6.28
N ILE A 165 -3.28 4.52 5.34
CA ILE A 165 -4.73 4.48 5.64
C ILE A 165 -5.29 3.09 5.98
N GLN A 166 -4.48 2.05 5.87
CA GLN A 166 -4.82 0.66 6.26
C GLN A 166 -4.02 0.18 7.48
N GLY A 167 -3.32 1.10 8.14
CA GLY A 167 -2.50 0.79 9.30
C GLY A 167 -1.03 0.52 8.97
N ASP A 168 -0.29 0.11 10.00
CA ASP A 168 1.16 0.02 9.97
C ASP A 168 1.65 -1.10 10.90
N HIS A 169 2.42 -2.02 10.38
CA HIS A 169 2.99 -3.16 11.12
C HIS A 169 3.96 -2.77 12.25
N ARG A 170 4.35 -1.50 12.35
CA ARG A 170 5.21 -1.01 13.42
C ARG A 170 4.47 -0.77 14.75
N PHE A 171 3.13 -0.85 14.74
CA PHE A 171 2.33 -0.52 15.91
C PHE A 171 1.37 -1.65 16.31
N PHE A 172 1.15 -1.76 17.63
CA PHE A 172 0.05 -2.52 18.21
C PHE A 172 -1.11 -1.61 18.61
N GLN A 173 -2.29 -2.19 18.67
CA GLN A 173 -3.52 -1.63 19.23
C GLN A 173 -4.17 -2.62 20.20
N CYS A 174 -5.11 -2.16 21.01
CA CYS A 174 -5.98 -3.05 21.78
C CYS A 174 -6.93 -3.80 20.84
N ALA A 175 -7.02 -5.13 20.97
CA ALA A 175 -7.94 -5.96 20.19
C ALA A 175 -9.43 -5.58 20.40
N ALA A 176 -9.77 -5.10 21.62
CA ALA A 176 -11.11 -4.62 21.97
C ALA A 176 -11.31 -3.12 21.73
N CYS A 177 -10.33 -2.40 21.16
CA CYS A 177 -10.35 -0.96 20.96
C CYS A 177 -10.74 -0.18 22.23
N CYS A 178 -10.25 -0.58 23.41
CA CYS A 178 -10.59 0.04 24.70
C CYS A 178 -9.92 1.41 24.92
N THR A 179 -8.97 1.79 24.09
CA THR A 179 -8.21 3.04 24.11
C THR A 179 -7.91 3.48 22.68
N ASP A 180 -7.70 4.77 22.48
CA ASP A 180 -7.24 5.36 21.21
C ASP A 180 -5.72 5.24 21.01
N ASP A 181 -5.00 4.67 21.98
CA ASP A 181 -3.56 4.59 21.91
C ASP A 181 -3.09 3.41 21.04
N THR A 182 -2.01 3.65 20.35
CA THR A 182 -1.19 2.64 19.68
C THR A 182 0.22 2.69 20.29
N TRP A 183 0.92 1.57 20.30
CA TRP A 183 2.27 1.49 20.88
C TRP A 183 3.20 0.64 20.02
N ASP A 184 4.51 0.73 20.28
CA ASP A 184 5.54 0.06 19.50
C ASP A 184 5.33 -1.45 19.41
N ALA A 185 5.44 -1.98 18.21
CA ALA A 185 5.44 -3.41 17.92
C ALA A 185 6.81 -3.91 17.45
N VAL A 186 7.75 -3.03 17.09
CA VAL A 186 9.00 -3.45 16.44
C VAL A 186 9.89 -4.22 17.42
N GLN A 187 10.15 -3.64 18.58
CA GLN A 187 10.98 -4.29 19.58
C GLN A 187 10.33 -5.57 20.15
N PRO A 188 9.07 -5.56 20.61
CA PRO A 188 8.41 -6.79 21.09
C PRO A 188 8.37 -7.91 20.05
N VAL A 189 8.11 -7.61 18.80
CA VAL A 189 8.10 -8.59 17.70
C VAL A 189 9.50 -9.21 17.50
N ALA A 190 10.54 -8.39 17.50
CA ALA A 190 11.92 -8.92 17.39
C ALA A 190 12.30 -9.81 18.58
N GLU A 191 11.83 -9.50 19.78
CA GLU A 191 12.03 -10.32 20.98
C GLU A 191 11.27 -11.64 20.89
N MET A 192 10.01 -11.63 20.46
CA MET A 192 9.22 -12.83 20.20
C MET A 192 9.91 -13.77 19.23
N VAL A 193 10.39 -13.25 18.08
CA VAL A 193 11.08 -14.07 17.08
C VAL A 193 12.37 -14.69 17.62
N ARG A 194 13.13 -13.94 18.43
CA ARG A 194 14.35 -14.48 19.09
C ARG A 194 14.04 -15.55 20.12
N ALA A 195 12.94 -15.41 20.85
CA ALA A 195 12.53 -16.36 21.89
C ALA A 195 11.83 -17.60 21.33
N MET A 196 11.46 -17.57 20.05
CA MET A 196 10.72 -18.64 19.39
C MET A 196 11.61 -19.90 19.27
N GLY A 197 11.18 -20.97 19.92
CA GLY A 197 11.89 -22.26 19.90
C GLY A 197 11.58 -23.09 18.65
N PRO A 198 12.08 -24.36 18.61
CA PRO A 198 11.85 -25.28 17.48
C PRO A 198 10.38 -25.54 17.14
N ARG A 199 9.48 -25.36 18.12
CA ARG A 199 8.03 -25.50 17.95
C ARG A 199 7.38 -24.36 17.18
N MET A 200 8.13 -23.30 16.84
CA MET A 200 7.62 -22.10 16.19
C MET A 200 6.48 -21.41 16.98
N ALA A 201 6.55 -21.49 18.30
CA ALA A 201 5.58 -20.91 19.23
C ALA A 201 6.28 -19.86 20.11
N VAL A 202 5.62 -18.76 20.36
CA VAL A 202 6.09 -17.70 21.25
C VAL A 202 5.80 -18.09 22.70
N PRO A 203 6.70 -17.82 23.68
CA PRO A 203 6.36 -18.00 25.08
C PRO A 203 5.09 -17.24 25.47
N THR A 204 4.17 -17.86 26.22
CA THR A 204 2.86 -17.27 26.62
C THR A 204 2.99 -15.86 27.21
N GLY A 205 4.01 -15.64 28.04
CA GLY A 205 4.26 -14.36 28.69
C GLY A 205 4.72 -13.24 27.74
N MET A 206 5.05 -13.57 26.48
CA MET A 206 5.45 -12.60 25.47
C MET A 206 4.30 -12.24 24.50
N ILE A 207 3.15 -12.91 24.60
CA ILE A 207 1.96 -12.54 23.82
C ILE A 207 1.56 -11.12 24.20
N PRO A 208 1.51 -10.17 23.23
CA PRO A 208 1.27 -8.76 23.52
C PRO A 208 -0.07 -8.52 24.21
N ARG A 209 -0.04 -7.67 25.23
CA ARG A 209 -1.21 -7.29 26.01
C ARG A 209 -1.42 -5.78 25.95
N CYS A 210 -2.68 -5.39 25.96
CA CYS A 210 -3.05 -3.99 26.07
C CYS A 210 -2.61 -3.42 27.42
N PRO A 211 -1.86 -2.31 27.47
CA PRO A 211 -1.41 -1.73 28.74
C PRO A 211 -2.57 -1.13 29.56
N HIS A 212 -3.73 -0.87 28.95
CA HIS A 212 -4.87 -0.26 29.62
C HIS A 212 -5.83 -1.30 30.23
N CYS A 213 -6.21 -2.34 29.48
CA CYS A 213 -7.18 -3.33 29.95
C CYS A 213 -6.62 -4.72 30.24
N GLY A 214 -5.32 -4.97 29.96
CA GLY A 214 -4.70 -6.28 30.08
C GLY A 214 -5.17 -7.32 29.05
N GLY A 215 -6.13 -6.96 28.19
CA GLY A 215 -6.60 -7.79 27.09
C GLY A 215 -5.55 -7.96 26.00
N GLU A 216 -5.84 -8.78 25.01
CA GLU A 216 -4.91 -9.04 23.90
C GLU A 216 -4.67 -7.79 23.06
N ALA A 217 -3.45 -7.63 22.57
CA ALA A 217 -3.09 -6.63 21.59
C ALA A 217 -2.96 -7.26 20.19
N PHE A 218 -3.22 -6.47 19.15
CA PHE A 218 -3.03 -6.87 17.75
C PHE A 218 -2.25 -5.80 16.99
N PRO A 219 -1.69 -6.14 15.81
CA PRO A 219 -1.14 -5.12 14.93
C PRO A 219 -2.20 -4.06 14.57
N TRP A 220 -1.80 -2.79 14.55
CA TRP A 220 -2.66 -1.70 14.10
C TRP A 220 -2.79 -1.74 12.57
N VAL A 221 -3.56 -2.71 12.08
CA VAL A 221 -3.71 -3.02 10.66
C VAL A 221 -5.12 -3.49 10.38
N ARG A 222 -5.74 -2.94 9.33
CA ARG A 222 -7.05 -3.42 8.87
C ARG A 222 -6.90 -4.84 8.33
N GLY A 223 -7.73 -5.75 8.82
CA GLY A 223 -7.76 -7.15 8.40
C GLY A 223 -7.40 -8.17 9.49
N TYR A 224 -6.93 -7.73 10.67
CA TYR A 224 -6.62 -8.63 11.80
C TYR A 224 -7.68 -8.67 12.91
N GLY A 225 -8.88 -8.20 12.64
CA GLY A 225 -9.96 -8.07 13.62
C GLY A 225 -10.48 -6.65 13.67
N ASN A 226 -10.83 -6.15 14.87
CA ASN A 226 -11.24 -4.76 15.04
C ASN A 226 -10.07 -3.83 14.70
N PHE A 227 -10.29 -2.93 13.76
CA PHE A 227 -9.29 -1.92 13.42
C PHE A 227 -9.60 -0.63 14.18
N LEU A 228 -8.62 -0.09 14.90
CA LEU A 228 -8.79 1.13 15.68
C LEU A 228 -8.80 2.36 14.77
N GLU A 229 -9.98 2.91 14.55
CA GLU A 229 -10.20 4.18 13.82
C GLU A 229 -10.16 5.37 14.80
N GLY A 230 -9.09 5.46 15.60
CA GLY A 230 -8.84 6.52 16.56
C GLY A 230 -7.91 7.61 16.04
N LYS A 231 -7.27 8.36 16.93
CA LYS A 231 -6.42 9.53 16.63
C LYS A 231 -5.37 9.28 15.55
N LYS A 232 -4.72 8.11 15.56
CA LYS A 232 -3.68 7.78 14.57
C LYS A 232 -4.27 7.57 13.17
N TYR A 233 -5.44 6.94 13.07
CA TYR A 233 -6.18 6.78 11.83
C TYR A 233 -6.65 8.13 11.29
N GLU A 234 -7.30 8.93 12.14
CA GLU A 234 -7.77 10.27 11.77
C GLU A 234 -6.62 11.13 11.23
N ALA A 235 -5.43 11.08 11.89
CA ALA A 235 -4.26 11.81 11.44
C ALA A 235 -3.79 11.41 10.03
N GLN A 236 -3.97 10.13 9.59
CA GLN A 236 -3.64 9.74 8.23
C GLN A 236 -4.54 10.44 7.21
N TYR A 237 -5.84 10.45 7.46
CA TYR A 237 -6.81 11.10 6.58
C TYR A 237 -6.72 12.63 6.62
N GLU A 238 -6.39 13.21 7.78
CA GLU A 238 -6.13 14.64 7.88
C GLU A 238 -4.95 15.06 7.01
N LYS A 239 -3.83 14.34 7.06
CA LYS A 239 -2.63 14.63 6.26
C LYS A 239 -2.93 14.67 4.76
N ILE A 240 -3.52 13.60 4.22
CA ILE A 240 -3.83 13.53 2.78
C ILE A 240 -4.91 14.56 2.39
N SER A 241 -5.94 14.76 3.21
CA SER A 241 -7.00 15.73 2.93
C SER A 241 -6.46 17.15 2.84
N ARG A 242 -5.64 17.54 3.82
CA ARG A 242 -4.97 18.85 3.83
C ARG A 242 -4.10 19.04 2.59
N TYR A 243 -3.32 18.01 2.24
CA TYR A 243 -2.43 18.08 1.09
C TYR A 243 -3.19 18.25 -0.22
N VAL A 244 -4.18 17.40 -0.53
CA VAL A 244 -4.91 17.50 -1.80
C VAL A 244 -5.72 18.79 -1.91
N LEU A 245 -6.34 19.25 -0.82
CA LEU A 245 -7.12 20.50 -0.83
C LEU A 245 -6.23 21.73 -1.04
N SER A 246 -5.03 21.77 -0.47
CA SER A 246 -4.09 22.89 -0.66
C SER A 246 -3.50 22.95 -2.07
N HIS A 247 -3.63 21.90 -2.87
CA HIS A 247 -3.08 21.80 -4.22
C HIS A 247 -4.16 21.73 -5.32
N LYS A 248 -5.45 21.87 -5.00
CA LYS A 248 -6.55 21.66 -5.94
C LYS A 248 -6.49 22.50 -7.23
N GLU A 249 -5.90 23.69 -7.18
CA GLU A 249 -5.75 24.60 -8.32
C GLU A 249 -4.38 24.46 -9.02
N LYS A 250 -3.51 23.55 -8.56
CA LYS A 250 -2.17 23.30 -9.10
C LYS A 250 -2.19 22.16 -10.12
N LYS A 251 -1.08 22.00 -10.84
CA LYS A 251 -0.85 20.83 -11.70
C LYS A 251 -0.50 19.63 -10.84
N VAL A 252 -1.52 18.90 -10.37
CA VAL A 252 -1.34 17.69 -9.56
C VAL A 252 -1.20 16.49 -10.48
N LEU A 253 -0.14 15.72 -10.32
CA LEU A 253 -0.06 14.38 -10.89
C LEU A 253 -0.46 13.35 -9.81
N PHE A 254 -1.56 12.65 -10.04
CA PHE A 254 -1.91 11.45 -9.30
C PHE A 254 -1.21 10.24 -9.96
N PHE A 255 -0.24 9.69 -9.26
CA PHE A 255 0.60 8.59 -9.74
C PHE A 255 0.31 7.30 -8.99
N GLU A 256 -0.48 6.42 -9.58
CA GLU A 256 -0.94 5.17 -8.97
C GLU A 256 -0.02 4.00 -9.31
N LEU A 257 0.38 3.23 -8.29
CA LEU A 257 1.30 2.11 -8.40
C LEU A 257 0.70 0.83 -7.79
N GLY A 258 0.15 -0.02 -8.64
CA GLY A 258 -0.22 -1.38 -8.30
C GLY A 258 -1.48 -1.55 -7.43
N VAL A 259 -2.48 -0.69 -7.62
CA VAL A 259 -3.78 -0.88 -6.96
C VAL A 259 -4.48 -2.09 -7.55
N GLY A 260 -4.88 -3.02 -6.68
CA GLY A 260 -5.61 -4.22 -7.05
C GLY A 260 -7.11 -3.99 -7.15
N ARG A 261 -7.80 -4.89 -7.86
CA ARG A 261 -9.27 -4.80 -8.07
C ARG A 261 -10.10 -5.15 -6.82
N LEU A 262 -9.49 -5.72 -5.80
CA LEU A 262 -10.20 -6.05 -4.56
C LEU A 262 -10.44 -4.81 -3.68
N THR A 263 -9.60 -3.78 -3.81
CA THR A 263 -9.64 -2.59 -2.94
C THR A 263 -9.45 -1.28 -3.71
N PRO A 264 -10.13 -1.06 -4.86
CA PRO A 264 -9.97 0.16 -5.66
C PRO A 264 -10.51 1.40 -4.93
N MET A 265 -11.43 1.21 -3.99
CA MET A 265 -12.14 2.26 -3.26
C MET A 265 -11.23 3.07 -2.31
N PHE A 266 -10.02 2.63 -2.00
CA PHE A 266 -9.16 3.36 -1.08
C PHE A 266 -8.22 4.35 -1.76
N ILE A 267 -7.79 4.07 -2.99
CA ILE A 267 -6.85 4.91 -3.75
C ILE A 267 -7.40 5.20 -5.15
N GLN A 268 -7.63 4.18 -5.97
CA GLN A 268 -7.90 4.31 -7.39
C GLN A 268 -9.14 5.16 -7.68
N GLU A 269 -10.29 4.78 -7.16
CA GLU A 269 -11.54 5.47 -7.42
C GLU A 269 -11.62 6.87 -6.80
N PRO A 270 -11.19 7.10 -5.53
CA PRO A 270 -11.06 8.45 -5.00
C PRO A 270 -10.17 9.36 -5.85
N VAL A 271 -9.04 8.84 -6.35
CA VAL A 271 -8.11 9.59 -7.19
C VAL A 271 -8.71 9.89 -8.56
N TRP A 272 -9.53 9.02 -9.14
CA TRP A 272 -10.29 9.33 -10.35
C TRP A 272 -11.22 10.53 -10.14
N HIS A 273 -11.98 10.54 -9.04
CA HIS A 273 -12.84 11.67 -8.70
C HIS A 273 -12.06 12.98 -8.52
N LEU A 274 -10.91 12.92 -7.84
CA LEU A 274 -10.03 14.09 -7.68
C LEU A 274 -9.48 14.56 -9.03
N THR A 275 -9.09 13.64 -9.91
CA THR A 275 -8.58 14.00 -11.25
C THR A 275 -9.64 14.69 -12.10
N LEU A 276 -10.89 14.28 -11.99
CA LEU A 276 -12.00 14.93 -12.67
C LEU A 276 -12.30 16.30 -12.07
N ALA A 277 -12.32 16.40 -10.75
CA ALA A 277 -12.69 17.63 -10.03
C ALA A 277 -11.63 18.72 -10.12
N PHE A 278 -10.34 18.40 -10.18
CA PHE A 278 -9.25 19.37 -10.21
C PHE A 278 -8.93 19.80 -11.65
N PRO A 279 -8.93 21.11 -11.95
CA PRO A 279 -8.86 21.59 -13.33
C PRO A 279 -7.57 21.16 -14.05
N HIS A 280 -6.44 21.16 -13.35
CA HIS A 280 -5.12 20.90 -13.92
C HIS A 280 -4.54 19.53 -13.54
N ALA A 281 -5.34 18.67 -12.90
CA ALA A 281 -4.87 17.34 -12.51
C ALA A 281 -4.66 16.39 -13.70
N ARG A 282 -3.70 15.50 -13.52
CA ARG A 282 -3.39 14.36 -14.40
C ARG A 282 -3.35 13.09 -13.60
N TYR A 283 -3.62 11.97 -14.26
CA TYR A 283 -3.61 10.65 -13.67
C TYR A 283 -2.75 9.70 -14.49
N ILE A 284 -1.81 9.00 -13.83
CA ILE A 284 -1.07 7.91 -14.44
C ILE A 284 -1.10 6.72 -13.49
N ALA A 285 -1.53 5.57 -13.99
CA ALA A 285 -1.47 4.31 -13.29
C ALA A 285 -0.45 3.36 -13.92
N VAL A 286 0.26 2.61 -13.09
CA VAL A 286 1.09 1.48 -13.51
C VAL A 286 0.60 0.21 -12.84
N ASN A 287 0.24 -0.78 -13.66
CA ASN A 287 -0.24 -2.05 -13.15
C ASN A 287 0.12 -3.18 -14.12
N ARG A 288 0.60 -4.30 -13.59
CA ARG A 288 1.02 -5.44 -14.41
C ARG A 288 -0.15 -6.15 -15.11
N GLN A 289 -1.34 -6.10 -14.51
CA GLN A 289 -2.49 -6.92 -14.93
C GLN A 289 -3.67 -6.12 -15.44
N TYR A 290 -3.79 -4.83 -15.05
CA TYR A 290 -5.00 -4.06 -15.31
C TYR A 290 -4.69 -2.83 -16.15
N ASN A 291 -5.41 -2.69 -17.25
CA ASN A 291 -5.33 -1.52 -18.12
C ASN A 291 -6.68 -0.79 -18.15
N PHE A 292 -7.27 -0.54 -17.00
CA PHE A 292 -8.55 0.15 -16.93
C PHE A 292 -8.34 1.65 -16.73
N LEU A 293 -8.80 2.43 -17.68
CA LEU A 293 -8.93 3.87 -17.58
C LEU A 293 -10.41 4.23 -17.83
N PRO A 294 -11.10 4.90 -16.90
CA PRO A 294 -12.44 5.42 -17.15
C PRO A 294 -12.47 6.34 -18.36
N LYS A 295 -13.54 6.26 -19.15
CA LYS A 295 -13.71 7.08 -20.36
C LYS A 295 -13.66 8.57 -20.04
N GLU A 296 -14.18 8.97 -18.90
CA GLU A 296 -14.17 10.34 -18.41
C GLU A 296 -12.75 10.88 -18.16
N LEU A 297 -11.77 9.99 -17.95
CA LEU A 297 -10.37 10.35 -17.71
C LEU A 297 -9.49 10.26 -18.96
N GLU A 298 -10.01 9.93 -20.13
CA GLU A 298 -9.20 9.66 -21.33
C GLU A 298 -8.30 10.81 -21.78
N GLU A 299 -8.71 12.07 -21.51
CA GLU A 299 -7.90 13.27 -21.82
C GLU A 299 -6.92 13.64 -20.70
N LYS A 300 -7.19 13.22 -19.47
CA LYS A 300 -6.40 13.54 -18.29
C LYS A 300 -5.52 12.38 -17.81
N GLY A 301 -5.77 11.17 -18.32
CA GLY A 301 -5.19 9.93 -17.78
C GLY A 301 -4.34 9.14 -18.76
N MET A 302 -3.60 8.19 -18.19
CA MET A 302 -2.87 7.14 -18.90
C MET A 302 -2.69 5.93 -17.99
N VAL A 303 -2.79 4.72 -18.55
CA VAL A 303 -2.44 3.48 -17.85
C VAL A 303 -1.28 2.80 -18.57
N ILE A 304 -0.27 2.40 -17.83
CA ILE A 304 0.88 1.63 -18.30
C ILE A 304 0.73 0.20 -17.79
N VAL A 305 0.52 -0.75 -18.71
CA VAL A 305 0.42 -2.17 -18.37
C VAL A 305 1.78 -2.81 -18.51
N GLU A 306 2.53 -2.79 -17.41
CA GLU A 306 3.89 -3.34 -17.36
C GLU A 306 4.28 -3.59 -15.89
N ASP A 307 5.38 -4.29 -15.69
CA ASP A 307 6.01 -4.45 -14.37
C ASP A 307 6.43 -3.10 -13.79
N ILE A 308 5.99 -2.82 -12.56
CA ILE A 308 6.20 -1.51 -11.91
C ILE A 308 7.70 -1.23 -11.70
N ALA A 309 8.49 -2.24 -11.34
CA ALA A 309 9.92 -2.07 -11.15
C ALA A 309 10.61 -1.71 -12.47
N LYS A 310 10.16 -2.31 -13.58
CA LYS A 310 10.65 -1.96 -14.92
C LYS A 310 10.29 -0.53 -15.29
N VAL A 311 9.04 -0.12 -15.10
CA VAL A 311 8.57 1.24 -15.43
C VAL A 311 9.33 2.29 -14.64
N LEU A 312 9.47 2.12 -13.33
CA LEU A 312 10.17 3.10 -12.48
C LEU A 312 11.65 3.20 -12.82
N ARG A 313 12.32 2.07 -13.07
CA ARG A 313 13.71 2.04 -13.53
C ARG A 313 13.90 2.74 -14.88
N ASP A 314 13.04 2.45 -15.86
CA ASP A 314 13.13 3.01 -17.20
C ASP A 314 12.82 4.52 -17.18
N ALA A 315 11.83 4.95 -16.40
CA ALA A 315 11.52 6.37 -16.18
C ALA A 315 12.69 7.11 -15.52
N ARG A 316 13.29 6.53 -14.46
CA ARG A 316 14.48 7.10 -13.82
C ARG A 316 15.64 7.24 -14.79
N ALA A 317 15.92 6.21 -15.59
CA ALA A 317 16.99 6.24 -16.59
C ALA A 317 16.76 7.33 -17.66
N GLN A 318 15.50 7.54 -18.05
CA GLN A 318 15.14 8.59 -19.02
C GLN A 318 15.23 9.99 -18.40
N ALA A 319 14.78 10.15 -17.15
CA ALA A 319 14.86 11.45 -16.45
C ALA A 319 16.33 11.91 -16.29
N GLY A 320 17.24 10.97 -15.98
CA GLY A 320 18.68 11.26 -15.87
C GLY A 320 19.36 11.70 -17.18
N LYS A 321 18.88 11.23 -18.34
CA LYS A 321 19.39 11.66 -19.64
C LYS A 321 18.99 13.10 -20.00
N GLY A 322 17.85 13.58 -19.52
CA GLY A 322 17.38 14.95 -19.78
C GLY A 322 18.06 16.02 -18.93
N GLY A 323 18.75 15.64 -17.86
CA GLY A 323 19.49 16.56 -16.98
C GLY A 323 20.89 16.96 -17.48
N ASN A 324 21.44 16.25 -18.48
CA ASN A 324 22.79 16.50 -19.01
C ASN A 324 22.80 17.40 -20.28
N THR A 325 21.67 17.95 -20.70
CA THR A 325 21.54 18.76 -21.91
C THR A 325 21.16 20.23 -21.62
N ALA A 326 21.41 20.73 -20.42
CA ALA A 326 21.16 22.16 -20.07
C ALA A 326 22.48 22.82 -19.66
#